data_39ec63133452fe4ca72635a515b19bb7
#
_entry.id   39ec63133452fe4ca72635a515b19bb7
#
_cell.length_a   1.000
_cell.length_b   1.000
_cell.length_c   1.000
_cell.angle_alpha   90.00
_cell.angle_beta   90.00
_cell.angle_gamma   90.00
#
_symmetry.space_group_name_H-M   'P 1'
#
loop_
_entity.id
_entity.type
_entity.pdbx_description
1 polymer ?
#
loop_
_entity_poly.entity_id
_entity_poly.type
_entity_poly.pdbx_seq_one_letter_code
_entity_poly.pdbx_strand_id
1 'polypeptide(L)'
;MSVRSKLSVRFNHSPPGLMLRVRTNSDTCNKCPSDEWPNEKRDRCLPKVLDFISYHNDTMASVFSCVSLFGCLVTGSILGIFISYRDTPIVRANNRNLSYLLLVSIILSFLSVFLFLGRPSDVTCRLRETSFGVFFSVAVSSLLAKTVMVCVAFKSTKPGSPWRKWLGVKLPYTIVMLCSSIQVVICAIWLSTSPPFQDLDTQSYPGKIIIQCNAGSDIWFYSMLGYLGFLAVVSFVLAFMVRTLPDTFNEAKYITFSMLVFCSVWIAMIPAYLSTTGKSMVAVEVFAVMASSAGLLGCVFLPKCFIILFKSEMNRKTDLLGRRKD
;
A
#
# COMPACT_ATOMS: atom_id res chain seq x y z
N MET A 1 -20.26 11.18 14.52
CA MET A 1 -21.09 11.77 13.46
C MET A 1 -20.38 11.54 12.15
N SER A 2 -20.81 10.53 11.40
CA SER A 2 -20.11 10.01 10.21
C SER A 2 -20.22 11.01 9.06
N VAL A 3 -19.08 11.42 8.48
CA VAL A 3 -19.02 12.27 7.28
C VAL A 3 -19.64 11.58 6.04
N ARG A 4 -19.83 10.25 6.10
CA ARG A 4 -20.56 9.50 5.05
C ARG A 4 -22.01 9.96 4.84
N SER A 5 -22.64 10.63 5.81
CA SER A 5 -24.03 11.12 5.66
C SER A 5 -24.16 12.41 4.84
N LYS A 6 -23.06 13.09 4.49
CA LYS A 6 -23.11 14.39 3.78
C LYS A 6 -22.68 14.37 2.31
N LEU A 7 -22.10 13.27 1.82
CA LEU A 7 -21.82 13.10 0.38
C LEU A 7 -22.76 12.10 -0.30
N SER A 8 -23.92 11.85 0.28
CA SER A 8 -25.02 11.24 -0.42
C SER A 8 -25.53 12.23 -1.47
N VAL A 9 -24.96 12.17 -2.66
CA VAL A 9 -25.67 12.58 -3.87
C VAL A 9 -26.98 11.80 -3.84
N ARG A 10 -28.09 12.50 -3.60
CA ARG A 10 -29.43 11.96 -3.68
C ARG A 10 -29.65 11.36 -5.07
N PHE A 11 -29.33 10.10 -5.25
CA PHE A 11 -30.10 9.28 -6.14
C PHE A 11 -31.39 8.94 -5.39
N ASN A 12 -32.46 9.55 -5.81
CA ASN A 12 -33.82 9.30 -5.35
C ASN A 12 -34.28 7.90 -5.81
N HIS A 13 -33.64 6.86 -5.27
CA HIS A 13 -34.16 5.52 -5.18
C HIS A 13 -33.87 5.02 -3.76
N SER A 14 -34.78 5.48 -2.85
CA SER A 14 -35.02 4.71 -1.64
C SER A 14 -35.36 3.29 -2.10
N PRO A 15 -34.66 2.23 -1.69
CA PRO A 15 -35.17 0.90 -1.88
C PRO A 15 -36.51 0.88 -1.17
N PRO A 16 -37.62 0.52 -1.84
CA PRO A 16 -38.90 0.47 -1.22
C PRO A 16 -38.78 -0.42 0.01
N GLY A 17 -39.09 0.09 1.18
CA GLY A 17 -39.09 -0.70 2.42
C GLY A 17 -39.97 -1.92 2.16
N LEU A 18 -39.30 -3.08 2.02
CA LEU A 18 -39.90 -4.32 1.57
C LEU A 18 -40.86 -4.79 2.67
N MET A 19 -42.13 -4.43 2.55
CA MET A 19 -43.19 -4.93 3.45
C MET A 19 -43.56 -6.34 3.01
N LEU A 20 -43.42 -7.29 3.91
CA LEU A 20 -43.91 -8.64 3.73
C LEU A 20 -45.43 -8.70 3.92
N ARG A 21 -46.15 -9.17 2.91
CA ARG A 21 -47.51 -9.60 3.06
C ARG A 21 -47.54 -11.05 3.49
N VAL A 22 -47.49 -11.31 4.79
CA VAL A 22 -47.69 -12.67 5.29
C VAL A 22 -49.15 -13.02 5.04
N ARG A 23 -49.38 -14.10 4.27
CA ARG A 23 -50.70 -14.68 3.99
C ARG A 23 -51.17 -15.48 5.20
N THR A 24 -51.34 -14.84 6.32
CA THR A 24 -52.20 -15.26 7.40
C THR A 24 -53.31 -14.26 7.40
N ASN A 25 -54.54 -14.62 7.62
CA ASN A 25 -55.82 -13.86 7.60
C ASN A 25 -55.82 -12.46 8.24
N SER A 26 -54.74 -11.72 8.19
CA SER A 26 -54.53 -10.38 8.71
C SER A 26 -54.06 -9.45 7.59
N ASP A 27 -54.74 -8.32 7.43
CA ASP A 27 -54.42 -7.23 6.50
C ASP A 27 -53.12 -6.45 6.87
N THR A 28 -52.34 -6.97 7.79
CA THR A 28 -51.13 -6.32 8.32
C THR A 28 -49.84 -6.92 7.70
N CYS A 29 -49.04 -6.03 7.06
CA CYS A 29 -47.72 -6.36 6.61
C CYS A 29 -46.73 -6.24 7.77
N ASN A 30 -45.99 -7.30 8.11
CA ASN A 30 -44.91 -7.26 9.08
C ASN A 30 -43.56 -7.06 8.38
N LYS A 31 -42.68 -6.21 8.94
CA LYS A 31 -41.33 -6.01 8.45
C LYS A 31 -40.42 -7.14 8.95
N CYS A 32 -39.61 -7.75 8.08
CA CYS A 32 -38.63 -8.72 8.51
C CYS A 32 -37.60 -8.08 9.48
N PRO A 33 -37.08 -8.86 10.44
CA PRO A 33 -35.93 -8.47 11.26
C PRO A 33 -34.73 -8.01 10.40
N SER A 34 -33.79 -7.30 11.01
CA SER A 34 -32.62 -6.71 10.30
C SER A 34 -31.67 -7.76 9.71
N ASP A 35 -31.66 -8.96 10.25
CA ASP A 35 -30.87 -10.12 9.84
C ASP A 35 -31.57 -11.04 8.84
N GLU A 36 -32.82 -10.73 8.52
CA GLU A 36 -33.65 -11.47 7.57
C GLU A 36 -34.10 -10.58 6.41
N TRP A 37 -34.54 -11.22 5.33
CA TRP A 37 -35.12 -10.55 4.18
C TRP A 37 -36.26 -11.36 3.58
N PRO A 38 -37.26 -10.76 2.94
CA PRO A 38 -38.38 -11.48 2.35
C PRO A 38 -37.95 -12.30 1.14
N ASN A 39 -38.46 -13.52 1.03
CA ASN A 39 -38.29 -14.33 -0.17
C ASN A 39 -38.97 -13.68 -1.39
N GLU A 40 -38.75 -14.26 -2.60
CA GLU A 40 -39.35 -13.73 -3.85
C GLU A 40 -40.88 -13.67 -3.81
N LYS A 41 -41.54 -14.60 -3.12
CA LYS A 41 -42.99 -14.66 -2.97
C LYS A 41 -43.51 -13.76 -1.87
N ARG A 42 -42.64 -13.17 -1.06
CA ARG A 42 -42.96 -12.30 0.09
C ARG A 42 -43.92 -12.94 1.11
N ASP A 43 -43.81 -14.24 1.32
CA ASP A 43 -44.62 -15.01 2.25
C ASP A 43 -43.90 -15.41 3.53
N ARG A 44 -42.53 -15.31 3.54
CA ARG A 44 -41.66 -15.62 4.70
C ARG A 44 -40.38 -14.85 4.65
N CYS A 45 -39.79 -14.62 5.82
CA CYS A 45 -38.44 -14.06 5.96
C CYS A 45 -37.39 -15.18 5.85
N LEU A 46 -36.30 -14.92 5.14
CA LEU A 46 -35.15 -15.79 4.97
C LEU A 46 -33.93 -15.12 5.62
N PRO A 47 -33.04 -15.89 6.28
CA PRO A 47 -31.82 -15.32 6.85
C PRO A 47 -30.93 -14.76 5.71
N LYS A 48 -30.34 -13.58 5.95
CA LYS A 48 -29.40 -12.96 5.04
C LYS A 48 -28.09 -13.73 5.03
N VAL A 49 -27.48 -13.83 3.84
CA VAL A 49 -26.18 -14.50 3.67
C VAL A 49 -25.05 -13.56 4.05
N LEU A 50 -24.09 -14.04 4.86
CA LEU A 50 -22.88 -13.29 5.21
C LEU A 50 -21.98 -13.19 3.97
N ASP A 51 -21.58 -11.97 3.61
CA ASP A 51 -20.77 -11.69 2.44
C ASP A 51 -19.44 -11.02 2.85
N PHE A 52 -18.32 -11.69 2.57
CA PHE A 52 -16.94 -11.25 2.79
C PHE A 52 -16.03 -11.95 1.78
N ILE A 53 -14.80 -11.49 1.60
CA ILE A 53 -13.84 -12.15 0.70
C ILE A 53 -13.36 -13.46 1.35
N SER A 54 -13.95 -14.58 0.92
CA SER A 54 -13.69 -15.91 1.48
C SER A 54 -12.62 -16.65 0.68
N TYR A 55 -11.69 -17.33 1.36
CA TYR A 55 -10.69 -18.19 0.72
C TYR A 55 -11.31 -19.37 -0.05
N HIS A 56 -12.49 -19.86 0.36
CA HIS A 56 -13.11 -21.04 -0.25
C HIS A 56 -14.04 -20.72 -1.41
N ASN A 57 -14.73 -19.59 -1.36
CA ASN A 57 -15.83 -19.29 -2.28
C ASN A 57 -15.53 -18.19 -3.28
N ASP A 58 -14.45 -17.39 -3.06
CA ASP A 58 -14.12 -16.26 -3.93
C ASP A 58 -12.84 -16.51 -4.72
N THR A 59 -12.97 -16.57 -6.05
CA THR A 59 -11.83 -16.66 -6.98
C THR A 59 -10.85 -15.48 -6.78
N MET A 60 -11.36 -14.30 -6.41
CA MET A 60 -10.53 -13.11 -6.15
C MET A 60 -9.55 -13.35 -5.01
N ALA A 61 -9.98 -14.02 -3.91
CA ALA A 61 -9.10 -14.31 -2.79
C ALA A 61 -7.92 -15.21 -3.21
N SER A 62 -8.23 -16.24 -4.03
CA SER A 62 -7.20 -17.15 -4.54
C SER A 62 -6.21 -16.43 -5.46
N VAL A 63 -6.70 -15.59 -6.37
CA VAL A 63 -5.84 -14.78 -7.28
C VAL A 63 -4.95 -13.86 -6.47
N PHE A 64 -5.49 -13.09 -5.51
CA PHE A 64 -4.72 -12.19 -4.68
C PHE A 64 -3.67 -12.92 -3.83
N SER A 65 -4.02 -14.07 -3.28
CA SER A 65 -3.09 -14.92 -2.53
C SER A 65 -1.94 -15.42 -3.40
N CYS A 66 -2.23 -15.94 -4.60
CA CYS A 66 -1.21 -16.42 -5.53
C CYS A 66 -0.27 -15.29 -5.99
N VAL A 67 -0.81 -14.13 -6.37
CA VAL A 67 -0.01 -12.98 -6.80
C VAL A 67 0.85 -12.44 -5.65
N SER A 68 0.30 -12.39 -4.44
CA SER A 68 1.04 -11.95 -3.24
C SER A 68 2.19 -12.90 -2.89
N LEU A 69 1.96 -14.21 -2.89
CA LEU A 69 3.02 -15.21 -2.68
C LEU A 69 4.09 -15.15 -3.76
N PHE A 70 3.68 -15.02 -5.02
CA PHE A 70 4.62 -14.85 -6.13
C PHE A 70 5.46 -13.57 -5.95
N GLY A 71 4.83 -12.45 -5.56
CA GLY A 71 5.53 -11.20 -5.22
C GLY A 71 6.54 -11.38 -4.10
N CYS A 72 6.19 -12.11 -3.03
CA CYS A 72 7.11 -12.44 -1.94
C CYS A 72 8.30 -13.28 -2.42
N LEU A 73 8.06 -14.30 -3.26
CA LEU A 73 9.12 -15.17 -3.80
C LEU A 73 10.08 -14.39 -4.70
N VAL A 74 9.56 -13.56 -5.60
CA VAL A 74 10.38 -12.71 -6.47
C VAL A 74 11.20 -11.73 -5.65
N THR A 75 10.57 -11.05 -4.67
CA THR A 75 11.26 -10.07 -3.81
C THR A 75 12.33 -10.75 -2.95
N GLY A 76 12.04 -11.93 -2.41
CA GLY A 76 12.98 -12.75 -1.65
C GLY A 76 14.18 -13.21 -2.50
N SER A 77 13.93 -13.60 -3.75
CA SER A 77 14.99 -13.97 -4.71
C SER A 77 15.90 -12.77 -5.02
N ILE A 78 15.32 -11.59 -5.24
CA ILE A 78 16.07 -10.35 -5.45
C ILE A 78 16.91 -10.01 -4.22
N LEU A 79 16.35 -10.15 -3.02
CA LEU A 79 17.08 -9.95 -1.76
C LEU A 79 18.27 -10.93 -1.66
N GLY A 80 18.07 -12.21 -2.00
CA GLY A 80 19.12 -13.23 -2.06
C GLY A 80 20.23 -12.85 -3.05
N ILE A 81 19.89 -12.37 -4.24
CA ILE A 81 20.85 -11.86 -5.22
C ILE A 81 21.67 -10.70 -4.62
N PHE A 82 21.02 -9.72 -4.02
CA PHE A 82 21.68 -8.56 -3.42
C PHE A 82 22.61 -8.94 -2.24
N ILE A 83 22.26 -9.97 -1.48
CA ILE A 83 23.12 -10.51 -0.41
C ILE A 83 24.31 -11.26 -0.99
N SER A 84 24.10 -12.11 -2.00
CA SER A 84 25.18 -12.90 -2.65
C SER A 84 26.19 -12.02 -3.36
N TYR A 85 25.71 -10.96 -4.03
CA TYR A 85 26.55 -10.01 -4.77
C TYR A 85 26.84 -8.72 -4.00
N ARG A 86 26.80 -8.76 -2.66
CA ARG A 86 26.92 -7.60 -1.75
C ARG A 86 28.17 -6.75 -1.94
N ASP A 87 29.28 -7.34 -2.42
CA ASP A 87 30.56 -6.68 -2.56
C ASP A 87 30.81 -6.08 -3.95
N THR A 88 29.86 -6.24 -4.87
CA THR A 88 29.92 -5.65 -6.21
C THR A 88 29.72 -4.14 -6.18
N PRO A 89 30.32 -3.39 -7.14
CA PRO A 89 30.22 -1.95 -7.20
C PRO A 89 28.79 -1.43 -7.24
N ILE A 90 27.89 -2.12 -7.98
CA ILE A 90 26.51 -1.71 -8.12
C ILE A 90 25.74 -1.80 -6.80
N VAL A 91 25.93 -2.86 -6.01
CA VAL A 91 25.26 -3.02 -4.71
C VAL A 91 25.81 -2.03 -3.68
N ARG A 92 27.12 -1.77 -3.70
CA ARG A 92 27.74 -0.77 -2.82
C ARG A 92 27.30 0.65 -3.16
N ALA A 93 27.24 1.02 -4.44
CA ALA A 93 26.79 2.33 -4.89
C ALA A 93 25.33 2.60 -4.51
N ASN A 94 24.50 1.56 -4.46
CA ASN A 94 23.08 1.63 -4.11
C ASN A 94 22.78 1.73 -2.62
N ASN A 95 23.75 1.94 -1.76
CA ASN A 95 23.58 1.86 -0.30
C ASN A 95 22.84 0.57 0.12
N ARG A 96 23.63 -0.55 0.16
CA ARG A 96 23.10 -1.92 0.34
C ARG A 96 22.08 -2.07 1.46
N ASN A 97 22.31 -1.40 2.61
CA ASN A 97 21.43 -1.54 3.77
C ASN A 97 20.03 -0.90 3.53
N LEU A 98 19.97 0.28 2.88
CA LEU A 98 18.69 0.87 2.45
C LEU A 98 17.98 0.00 1.42
N SER A 99 18.74 -0.67 0.54
CA SER A 99 18.16 -1.61 -0.42
C SER A 99 17.56 -2.83 0.26
N TYR A 100 18.23 -3.39 1.29
CA TYR A 100 17.69 -4.49 2.08
C TYR A 100 16.41 -4.07 2.84
N LEU A 101 16.46 -2.90 3.49
CA LEU A 101 15.30 -2.38 4.21
C LEU A 101 14.09 -2.18 3.28
N LEU A 102 14.33 -1.62 2.09
CA LEU A 102 13.28 -1.44 1.08
C LEU A 102 12.72 -2.79 0.60
N LEU A 103 13.57 -3.80 0.32
CA LEU A 103 13.12 -5.13 -0.09
C LEU A 103 12.32 -5.83 1.01
N VAL A 104 12.77 -5.74 2.25
CA VAL A 104 12.04 -6.30 3.40
C VAL A 104 10.67 -5.61 3.57
N SER A 105 10.60 -4.29 3.45
CA SER A 105 9.31 -3.57 3.53
C SER A 105 8.36 -3.95 2.40
N ILE A 106 8.86 -4.21 1.18
CA ILE A 106 8.05 -4.70 0.06
C ILE A 106 7.53 -6.13 0.33
N ILE A 107 8.36 -7.04 0.88
CA ILE A 107 7.91 -8.38 1.29
C ILE A 107 6.78 -8.27 2.31
N LEU A 108 6.96 -7.44 3.35
CA LEU A 108 5.95 -7.22 4.38
C LEU A 108 4.67 -6.60 3.81
N SER A 109 4.78 -5.73 2.80
CA SER A 109 3.61 -5.18 2.09
C SER A 109 2.86 -6.25 1.31
N PHE A 110 3.54 -7.19 0.62
CA PHE A 110 2.87 -8.33 -0.01
C PHE A 110 2.23 -9.26 1.03
N LEU A 111 2.91 -9.53 2.15
CA LEU A 111 2.35 -10.35 3.23
C LEU A 111 1.14 -9.70 3.91
N SER A 112 1.10 -8.37 4.00
CA SER A 112 -0.04 -7.66 4.58
C SER A 112 -1.35 -7.86 3.80
N VAL A 113 -1.29 -8.27 2.53
CA VAL A 113 -2.47 -8.64 1.74
C VAL A 113 -3.31 -9.72 2.43
N PHE A 114 -2.69 -10.67 3.12
CA PHE A 114 -3.40 -11.72 3.84
C PHE A 114 -4.25 -11.21 5.01
N LEU A 115 -3.97 -10.01 5.52
CA LEU A 115 -4.82 -9.37 6.53
C LEU A 115 -6.14 -8.81 5.96
N PHE A 116 -6.20 -8.62 4.65
CA PHE A 116 -7.40 -8.16 3.94
C PHE A 116 -8.31 -9.31 3.52
N LEU A 117 -7.77 -10.52 3.43
CA LEU A 117 -8.48 -11.70 2.99
C LEU A 117 -9.05 -12.48 4.18
N GLY A 118 -10.16 -13.19 3.94
CA GLY A 118 -10.84 -13.94 4.97
C GLY A 118 -11.90 -13.12 5.73
N ARG A 119 -12.45 -13.70 6.79
CA ARG A 119 -13.47 -13.04 7.61
C ARG A 119 -12.83 -11.92 8.44
N PRO A 120 -13.28 -10.66 8.29
CA PRO A 120 -12.81 -9.57 9.12
C PRO A 120 -13.07 -9.83 10.61
N SER A 121 -12.12 -9.46 11.46
CA SER A 121 -12.23 -9.44 12.92
C SER A 121 -11.65 -8.11 13.44
N ASP A 122 -11.92 -7.74 14.68
CA ASP A 122 -11.38 -6.51 15.26
C ASP A 122 -9.85 -6.45 15.19
N VAL A 123 -9.19 -7.59 15.39
CA VAL A 123 -7.72 -7.69 15.31
C VAL A 123 -7.23 -7.49 13.89
N THR A 124 -7.84 -8.17 12.91
CA THR A 124 -7.44 -8.02 11.51
C THR A 124 -7.74 -6.62 10.98
N CYS A 125 -8.85 -6.00 11.40
CA CYS A 125 -9.18 -4.62 11.01
C CYS A 125 -8.14 -3.61 11.52
N ARG A 126 -7.67 -3.75 12.76
CA ARG A 126 -6.62 -2.90 13.34
C ARG A 126 -5.27 -3.09 12.64
N LEU A 127 -4.88 -4.36 12.42
CA LEU A 127 -3.59 -4.69 11.80
C LEU A 127 -3.55 -4.32 10.32
N ARG A 128 -4.62 -4.49 9.58
CA ARG A 128 -4.71 -4.23 8.14
C ARG A 128 -4.26 -2.83 7.78
N GLU A 129 -4.91 -1.83 8.37
CA GLU A 129 -4.67 -0.42 8.05
C GLU A 129 -3.31 0.06 8.59
N THR A 130 -2.97 -0.32 9.82
CA THR A 130 -1.73 0.13 10.47
C THR A 130 -0.49 -0.51 9.84
N SER A 131 -0.52 -1.81 9.51
CA SER A 131 0.62 -2.49 8.87
C SER A 131 0.90 -1.91 7.49
N PHE A 132 -0.15 -1.68 6.70
CA PHE A 132 -0.05 -1.00 5.42
C PHE A 132 0.64 0.37 5.56
N GLY A 133 0.13 1.25 6.44
CA GLY A 133 0.70 2.58 6.66
C GLY A 133 2.17 2.55 7.06
N VAL A 134 2.55 1.65 7.97
CA VAL A 134 3.93 1.53 8.47
C VAL A 134 4.86 0.96 7.39
N PHE A 135 4.50 -0.14 6.71
CA PHE A 135 5.39 -0.78 5.73
C PHE A 135 5.65 0.14 4.53
N PHE A 136 4.62 0.83 4.02
CA PHE A 136 4.82 1.79 2.94
C PHE A 136 5.56 3.05 3.39
N SER A 137 5.41 3.51 4.63
CA SER A 137 6.21 4.63 5.12
C SER A 137 7.70 4.28 5.18
N VAL A 138 8.06 3.07 5.60
CA VAL A 138 9.44 2.58 5.57
C VAL A 138 9.96 2.46 4.12
N ALA A 139 9.14 1.97 3.19
CA ALA A 139 9.51 1.87 1.78
C ALA A 139 9.78 3.23 1.16
N VAL A 140 8.82 4.17 1.28
CA VAL A 140 8.92 5.52 0.69
C VAL A 140 10.03 6.34 1.34
N SER A 141 10.19 6.27 2.67
CA SER A 141 11.28 6.95 3.37
C SER A 141 12.65 6.39 3.02
N SER A 142 12.75 5.09 2.69
CA SER A 142 13.99 4.48 2.18
C SER A 142 14.36 5.03 0.79
N LEU A 143 13.37 5.23 -0.09
CA LEU A 143 13.56 5.87 -1.40
C LEU A 143 13.93 7.34 -1.25
N LEU A 144 13.26 8.07 -0.35
CA LEU A 144 13.60 9.45 -0.01
C LEU A 144 15.04 9.56 0.49
N ALA A 145 15.46 8.69 1.40
CA ALA A 145 16.83 8.66 1.91
C ALA A 145 17.87 8.39 0.81
N LYS A 146 17.57 7.46 -0.13
CA LYS A 146 18.43 7.21 -1.31
C LYS A 146 18.55 8.45 -2.18
N THR A 147 17.46 9.13 -2.46
CA THR A 147 17.45 10.35 -3.26
C THR A 147 18.25 11.47 -2.60
N VAL A 148 18.06 11.67 -1.28
CA VAL A 148 18.83 12.66 -0.50
C VAL A 148 20.33 12.33 -0.54
N MET A 149 20.70 11.05 -0.46
CA MET A 149 22.10 10.64 -0.56
C MET A 149 22.74 11.00 -1.92
N VAL A 150 21.99 10.83 -3.03
CA VAL A 150 22.45 11.27 -4.36
C VAL A 150 22.65 12.80 -4.39
N CYS A 151 21.70 13.58 -3.84
CA CYS A 151 21.83 15.03 -3.72
C CYS A 151 23.07 15.46 -2.94
N VAL A 152 23.27 14.85 -1.76
CA VAL A 152 24.39 15.18 -0.86
C VAL A 152 25.71 14.76 -1.50
N ALA A 153 25.77 13.57 -2.13
CA ALA A 153 26.96 13.11 -2.83
C ALA A 153 27.37 14.12 -3.92
N PHE A 154 26.42 14.57 -4.74
CA PHE A 154 26.71 15.55 -5.80
C PHE A 154 27.16 16.92 -5.23
N LYS A 155 26.47 17.45 -4.20
CA LYS A 155 26.87 18.72 -3.57
C LYS A 155 28.22 18.64 -2.87
N SER A 156 28.61 17.47 -2.41
CA SER A 156 29.91 17.25 -1.73
C SER A 156 31.11 17.20 -2.66
N THR A 157 30.91 17.08 -4.00
CA THR A 157 32.00 17.06 -4.98
C THR A 157 32.70 18.41 -5.12
N LYS A 158 32.05 19.53 -4.70
CA LYS A 158 32.65 20.87 -4.70
C LYS A 158 33.71 20.98 -3.59
N PRO A 159 34.94 21.47 -3.90
CA PRO A 159 35.99 21.67 -2.90
C PRO A 159 35.49 22.62 -1.78
N GLY A 160 35.74 22.26 -0.51
CA GLY A 160 35.31 23.04 0.65
C GLY A 160 33.85 22.96 1.04
N SER A 161 33.06 22.05 0.40
CA SER A 161 31.64 21.92 0.67
C SER A 161 31.35 21.42 2.10
N PRO A 162 30.49 22.09 2.89
CA PRO A 162 30.06 21.65 4.22
C PRO A 162 29.27 20.33 4.18
N TRP A 163 28.72 19.98 3.02
CA TRP A 163 27.92 18.77 2.79
C TRP A 163 28.73 17.47 2.92
N ARG A 164 30.07 17.56 2.84
CA ARG A 164 30.98 16.41 3.01
C ARG A 164 30.86 15.74 4.39
N LYS A 165 30.51 16.53 5.42
CA LYS A 165 30.24 16.01 6.78
C LYS A 165 28.99 15.13 6.86
N TRP A 166 28.02 15.33 5.97
CA TRP A 166 26.76 14.59 5.93
C TRP A 166 26.80 13.33 5.05
N LEU A 167 27.93 13.08 4.37
CA LEU A 167 28.15 11.89 3.52
C LEU A 167 28.36 10.61 4.34
N GLY A 168 27.87 10.55 5.56
CA GLY A 168 28.00 9.40 6.46
C GLY A 168 26.83 8.43 6.42
N VAL A 169 27.05 7.25 6.96
CA VAL A 169 26.05 6.19 7.09
C VAL A 169 24.86 6.63 7.97
N LYS A 170 25.05 7.61 8.86
CA LYS A 170 24.03 8.04 9.82
C LYS A 170 22.84 8.77 9.18
N LEU A 171 23.10 9.64 8.19
CA LEU A 171 22.06 10.46 7.57
C LEU A 171 20.88 9.65 6.99
N PRO A 172 21.12 8.63 6.13
CA PRO A 172 20.00 7.89 5.55
C PRO A 172 19.16 7.13 6.60
N TYR A 173 19.79 6.59 7.64
CA TYR A 173 19.05 5.95 8.74
C TYR A 173 18.23 6.94 9.55
N THR A 174 18.78 8.13 9.83
CA THR A 174 18.05 9.18 10.54
C THR A 174 16.80 9.59 9.76
N ILE A 175 16.89 9.74 8.43
CA ILE A 175 15.73 10.07 7.59
C ILE A 175 14.66 8.98 7.68
N VAL A 176 15.06 7.70 7.50
CA VAL A 176 14.09 6.60 7.56
C VAL A 176 13.46 6.50 8.94
N MET A 177 14.25 6.54 10.01
CA MET A 177 13.74 6.46 11.39
C MET A 177 12.80 7.62 11.71
N LEU A 178 13.16 8.85 11.36
CA LEU A 178 12.32 10.02 11.62
C LEU A 178 10.99 9.94 10.86
N CYS A 179 11.04 9.68 9.55
CA CYS A 179 9.83 9.62 8.75
C CYS A 179 8.92 8.44 9.15
N SER A 180 9.50 7.27 9.44
CA SER A 180 8.71 6.11 9.85
C SER A 180 8.15 6.25 11.27
N SER A 181 8.88 6.88 12.20
CA SER A 181 8.39 7.09 13.56
C SER A 181 7.19 8.04 13.62
N ILE A 182 7.14 9.05 12.76
CA ILE A 182 5.95 9.93 12.65
C ILE A 182 4.72 9.10 12.24
N GLN A 183 4.86 8.22 11.25
CA GLN A 183 3.77 7.33 10.83
C GLN A 183 3.34 6.38 11.95
N VAL A 184 4.30 5.79 12.67
CA VAL A 184 4.02 4.92 13.82
C VAL A 184 3.26 5.67 14.92
N VAL A 185 3.64 6.92 15.20
CA VAL A 185 2.94 7.77 16.19
C VAL A 185 1.50 8.05 15.74
N ILE A 186 1.28 8.39 14.47
CA ILE A 186 -0.08 8.60 13.93
C ILE A 186 -0.92 7.32 14.12
N CYS A 187 -0.38 6.16 13.74
CA CYS A 187 -1.06 4.87 13.91
C CYS A 187 -1.32 4.53 15.41
N ALA A 188 -0.37 4.82 16.29
CA ALA A 188 -0.52 4.57 17.73
C ALA A 188 -1.60 5.44 18.36
N ILE A 189 -1.66 6.73 18.00
CA ILE A 189 -2.73 7.62 18.46
C ILE A 189 -4.08 7.14 17.92
N TRP A 190 -4.16 6.75 16.65
CA TRP A 190 -5.38 6.21 16.05
C TRP A 190 -5.88 4.97 16.80
N LEU A 191 -5.00 3.99 17.02
CA LEU A 191 -5.34 2.76 17.74
C LEU A 191 -5.76 2.99 19.19
N SER A 192 -5.26 4.06 19.85
CA SER A 192 -5.58 4.38 21.24
C SER A 192 -6.86 5.19 21.38
N THR A 193 -7.20 6.05 20.41
CA THR A 193 -8.35 6.96 20.50
C THR A 193 -9.60 6.40 19.86
N SER A 194 -9.48 5.78 18.67
CA SER A 194 -10.62 5.34 17.87
C SER A 194 -10.20 4.15 16.98
N PRO A 195 -9.93 2.98 17.58
CA PRO A 195 -9.41 1.83 16.85
C PRO A 195 -10.38 1.35 15.79
N PRO A 196 -9.90 0.87 14.63
CA PRO A 196 -10.72 0.18 13.66
C PRO A 196 -11.36 -1.08 14.26
N PHE A 197 -12.60 -1.37 13.87
CA PHE A 197 -13.38 -2.50 14.36
C PHE A 197 -14.19 -3.15 13.25
N GLN A 198 -14.66 -4.38 13.49
CA GLN A 198 -15.57 -5.09 12.60
C GLN A 198 -16.96 -4.44 12.64
N ASP A 199 -17.53 -4.19 11.47
CA ASP A 199 -18.87 -3.65 11.31
C ASP A 199 -19.72 -4.51 10.37
N LEU A 200 -21.01 -4.61 10.66
CA LEU A 200 -21.98 -5.41 9.91
C LEU A 200 -22.95 -4.48 9.17
N ASP A 201 -22.78 -4.34 7.88
CA ASP A 201 -23.70 -3.60 7.04
C ASP A 201 -24.88 -4.49 6.62
N THR A 202 -26.02 -4.27 7.25
CA THR A 202 -27.27 -4.99 7.00
C THR A 202 -28.19 -4.26 6.03
N GLN A 203 -27.86 -3.03 5.60
CA GLN A 203 -28.80 -2.14 4.88
C GLN A 203 -28.42 -1.93 3.42
N SER A 204 -27.14 -1.97 3.06
CA SER A 204 -26.68 -1.62 1.70
C SER A 204 -27.08 -2.61 0.63
N TYR A 205 -27.25 -3.89 0.97
CA TYR A 205 -27.62 -4.91 0.00
C TYR A 205 -28.77 -5.78 0.47
N PRO A 206 -29.83 -5.96 -0.36
CA PRO A 206 -30.94 -6.85 -0.04
C PRO A 206 -30.44 -8.31 -0.02
N GLY A 207 -30.81 -9.06 1.03
CA GLY A 207 -30.48 -10.48 1.18
C GLY A 207 -29.05 -10.80 1.60
N LYS A 208 -28.19 -9.80 1.84
CA LYS A 208 -26.80 -9.99 2.29
C LYS A 208 -26.46 -9.10 3.48
N ILE A 209 -25.61 -9.62 4.36
CA ILE A 209 -24.93 -8.86 5.41
C ILE A 209 -23.46 -8.78 5.01
N ILE A 210 -22.98 -7.55 4.76
CA ILE A 210 -21.56 -7.34 4.44
C ILE A 210 -20.80 -7.19 5.73
N ILE A 211 -19.78 -8.05 5.93
CA ILE A 211 -18.83 -7.92 7.01
C ILE A 211 -17.69 -7.05 6.50
N GLN A 212 -17.51 -5.87 7.08
CA GLN A 212 -16.47 -4.91 6.70
C GLN A 212 -15.72 -4.39 7.91
N CYS A 213 -14.57 -3.74 7.67
CA CYS A 213 -13.87 -3.00 8.70
C CYS A 213 -14.31 -1.53 8.67
N ASN A 214 -14.69 -1.00 9.82
CA ASN A 214 -14.94 0.42 10.02
C ASN A 214 -13.67 1.06 10.59
N ALA A 215 -13.22 2.16 10.01
CA ALA A 215 -12.02 2.86 10.45
C ALA A 215 -12.15 3.52 11.84
N GLY A 216 -13.34 3.52 12.45
CA GLY A 216 -13.61 4.17 13.72
C GLY A 216 -13.61 5.70 13.61
N SER A 217 -12.54 6.30 13.09
CA SER A 217 -12.43 7.73 12.85
C SER A 217 -11.84 8.02 11.46
N ASP A 218 -12.62 8.69 10.62
CA ASP A 218 -12.20 9.11 9.29
C ASP A 218 -10.99 10.08 9.32
N ILE A 219 -10.90 10.91 10.38
CA ILE A 219 -9.82 11.89 10.52
C ILE A 219 -8.46 11.19 10.64
N TRP A 220 -8.35 10.17 11.47
CA TRP A 220 -7.09 9.43 11.65
C TRP A 220 -6.73 8.60 10.43
N PHE A 221 -7.71 7.97 9.79
CA PHE A 221 -7.52 7.24 8.54
C PHE A 221 -6.95 8.15 7.44
N TYR A 222 -7.59 9.30 7.20
CA TYR A 222 -7.09 10.28 6.21
C TYR A 222 -5.78 10.95 6.63
N SER A 223 -5.51 11.10 7.93
CA SER A 223 -4.22 11.61 8.40
C SER A 223 -3.08 10.64 8.10
N MET A 224 -3.29 9.34 8.29
CA MET A 224 -2.34 8.28 7.94
C MET A 224 -2.06 8.26 6.44
N LEU A 225 -3.09 8.27 5.61
CA LEU A 225 -2.95 8.31 4.14
C LEU A 225 -2.35 9.63 3.66
N GLY A 226 -2.74 10.76 4.25
CA GLY A 226 -2.24 12.09 3.91
C GLY A 226 -0.75 12.25 4.20
N TYR A 227 -0.29 11.71 5.33
CA TYR A 227 1.14 11.70 5.64
C TYR A 227 1.94 10.82 4.67
N LEU A 228 1.43 9.64 4.32
CA LEU A 228 2.05 8.77 3.33
C LEU A 228 2.11 9.45 1.95
N GLY A 229 1.01 10.09 1.54
CA GLY A 229 0.95 10.88 0.31
C GLY A 229 1.95 12.05 0.30
N PHE A 230 2.07 12.76 1.42
CA PHE A 230 3.07 13.82 1.58
C PHE A 230 4.50 13.29 1.41
N LEU A 231 4.84 12.18 2.05
CA LEU A 231 6.16 11.54 1.87
C LEU A 231 6.41 11.13 0.42
N ALA A 232 5.40 10.58 -0.25
CA ALA A 232 5.48 10.17 -1.65
C ALA A 232 5.73 11.37 -2.58
N VAL A 233 5.01 12.48 -2.39
CA VAL A 233 5.19 13.71 -3.17
C VAL A 233 6.57 14.29 -2.94
N VAL A 234 7.03 14.41 -1.70
CA VAL A 234 8.38 14.91 -1.38
C VAL A 234 9.45 14.02 -2.02
N SER A 235 9.31 12.70 -1.91
CA SER A 235 10.24 11.74 -2.53
C SER A 235 10.26 11.88 -4.05
N PHE A 236 9.09 12.01 -4.69
CA PHE A 236 8.96 12.21 -6.12
C PHE A 236 9.63 13.51 -6.59
N VAL A 237 9.30 14.64 -5.94
CA VAL A 237 9.84 15.95 -6.31
C VAL A 237 11.36 15.98 -6.21
N LEU A 238 11.91 15.46 -5.11
CA LEU A 238 13.36 15.39 -4.93
C LEU A 238 14.02 14.47 -5.96
N ALA A 239 13.47 13.29 -6.23
CA ALA A 239 13.98 12.38 -7.26
C ALA A 239 13.92 13.01 -8.65
N PHE A 240 12.84 13.72 -8.97
CA PHE A 240 12.69 14.44 -10.23
C PHE A 240 13.73 15.54 -10.42
N MET A 241 14.02 16.30 -9.37
CA MET A 241 15.04 17.36 -9.41
C MET A 241 16.46 16.83 -9.64
N VAL A 242 16.75 15.63 -9.13
CA VAL A 242 18.11 15.05 -9.23
C VAL A 242 18.29 14.07 -10.37
N ARG A 243 17.24 13.74 -11.12
CA ARG A 243 17.29 12.76 -12.23
C ARG A 243 18.27 13.10 -13.35
N THR A 244 18.61 14.38 -13.50
CA THR A 244 19.54 14.90 -14.53
C THR A 244 20.97 14.92 -14.05
N LEU A 245 21.23 14.68 -12.76
CA LEU A 245 22.58 14.63 -12.23
C LEU A 245 23.31 13.38 -12.76
N PRO A 246 24.60 13.51 -13.12
CA PRO A 246 25.40 12.36 -13.55
C PRO A 246 25.58 11.41 -12.37
N ASP A 247 24.87 10.34 -12.41
CA ASP A 247 24.95 9.24 -11.45
C ASP A 247 25.36 7.95 -12.21
N THR A 248 26.22 7.16 -11.62
CA THR A 248 26.88 6.02 -12.27
C THR A 248 25.88 4.95 -12.75
N PHE A 249 24.71 4.84 -12.13
CA PHE A 249 23.74 3.78 -12.39
C PHE A 249 22.31 4.28 -12.64
N ASN A 250 22.13 5.58 -12.92
CA ASN A 250 20.81 6.21 -13.14
C ASN A 250 19.78 5.92 -12.01
N GLU A 251 20.24 5.80 -10.77
CA GLU A 251 19.36 5.44 -9.64
C GLU A 251 18.21 6.44 -9.46
N ALA A 252 18.51 7.73 -9.56
CA ALA A 252 17.49 8.78 -9.43
C ALA A 252 16.40 8.68 -10.50
N LYS A 253 16.71 8.27 -11.72
CA LYS A 253 15.72 8.04 -12.78
C LYS A 253 14.78 6.89 -12.45
N TYR A 254 15.32 5.78 -11.96
CA TYR A 254 14.52 4.62 -11.55
C TYR A 254 13.63 4.93 -10.35
N ILE A 255 14.12 5.70 -9.38
CA ILE A 255 13.33 6.16 -8.23
C ILE A 255 12.23 7.12 -8.71
N THR A 256 12.53 8.08 -9.59
CA THR A 256 11.51 8.98 -10.14
C THR A 256 10.39 8.22 -10.82
N PHE A 257 10.73 7.23 -11.65
CA PHE A 257 9.74 6.43 -12.35
C PHE A 257 8.91 5.56 -11.39
N SER A 258 9.55 4.95 -10.39
CA SER A 258 8.86 4.15 -9.38
C SER A 258 7.87 4.99 -8.55
N MET A 259 8.26 6.22 -8.18
CA MET A 259 7.38 7.13 -7.44
C MET A 259 6.24 7.66 -8.30
N LEU A 260 6.47 7.85 -9.62
CA LEU A 260 5.39 8.20 -10.54
C LEU A 260 4.35 7.08 -10.62
N VAL A 261 4.77 5.82 -10.78
CA VAL A 261 3.87 4.66 -10.77
C VAL A 261 3.12 4.59 -9.45
N PHE A 262 3.83 4.72 -8.31
CA PHE A 262 3.23 4.72 -6.98
C PHE A 262 2.13 5.80 -6.85
N CYS A 263 2.44 7.04 -7.15
CA CYS A 263 1.47 8.15 -7.08
C CYS A 263 0.28 7.92 -8.02
N SER A 264 0.50 7.40 -9.23
CA SER A 264 -0.58 7.12 -10.18
C SER A 264 -1.54 6.06 -9.67
N VAL A 265 -1.05 4.99 -9.04
CA VAL A 265 -1.88 3.94 -8.42
C VAL A 265 -2.77 4.55 -7.33
N TRP A 266 -2.20 5.40 -6.46
CA TRP A 266 -2.96 6.00 -5.36
C TRP A 266 -3.95 7.06 -5.81
N ILE A 267 -3.62 7.86 -6.84
CA ILE A 267 -4.57 8.79 -7.46
C ILE A 267 -5.75 8.05 -8.10
N ALA A 268 -5.50 6.93 -8.78
CA ALA A 268 -6.54 6.11 -9.37
C ALA A 268 -7.38 5.35 -8.31
N MET A 269 -6.75 4.95 -7.19
CA MET A 269 -7.39 4.24 -6.10
C MET A 269 -8.47 5.09 -5.41
N ILE A 270 -8.25 6.39 -5.20
CA ILE A 270 -9.17 7.27 -4.47
C ILE A 270 -10.60 7.24 -5.08
N PRO A 271 -10.82 7.57 -6.37
CA PRO A 271 -12.16 7.52 -6.95
C PRO A 271 -12.73 6.09 -7.00
N ALA A 272 -11.89 5.07 -7.24
CA ALA A 272 -12.32 3.68 -7.22
C ALA A 272 -12.82 3.25 -5.83
N TYR A 273 -12.10 3.63 -4.78
CA TYR A 273 -12.48 3.36 -3.39
C TYR A 273 -13.79 4.05 -3.01
N LEU A 274 -13.98 5.31 -3.41
CA LEU A 274 -15.18 6.08 -3.10
C LEU A 274 -16.43 5.61 -3.89
N SER A 275 -16.21 4.97 -5.04
CA SER A 275 -17.31 4.46 -5.90
C SER A 275 -17.69 3.02 -5.62
N THR A 276 -16.90 2.28 -4.83
CA THR A 276 -17.13 0.86 -4.52
C THR A 276 -17.59 0.65 -3.08
N THR A 277 -18.29 -0.46 -2.84
CA THR A 277 -18.77 -0.85 -1.51
C THR A 277 -18.58 -2.35 -1.30
N GLY A 278 -18.50 -2.77 -0.04
CA GLY A 278 -18.40 -4.18 0.34
C GLY A 278 -17.11 -4.85 -0.16
N LYS A 279 -17.22 -6.03 -0.75
CA LYS A 279 -16.07 -6.81 -1.26
C LYS A 279 -15.23 -6.06 -2.28
N SER A 280 -15.86 -5.28 -3.16
CA SER A 280 -15.15 -4.53 -4.21
C SER A 280 -14.25 -3.46 -3.63
N MET A 281 -14.62 -2.84 -2.52
CA MET A 281 -13.81 -1.86 -1.81
C MET A 281 -12.51 -2.49 -1.29
N VAL A 282 -12.61 -3.66 -0.65
CA VAL A 282 -11.42 -4.42 -0.19
C VAL A 282 -10.56 -4.87 -1.37
N ALA A 283 -11.17 -5.29 -2.48
CA ALA A 283 -10.42 -5.67 -3.68
C ALA A 283 -9.61 -4.51 -4.27
N VAL A 284 -10.15 -3.28 -4.27
CA VAL A 284 -9.43 -2.06 -4.70
C VAL A 284 -8.24 -1.76 -3.79
N GLU A 285 -8.42 -1.87 -2.47
CA GLU A 285 -7.32 -1.70 -1.50
C GLU A 285 -6.18 -2.71 -1.74
N VAL A 286 -6.52 -3.99 -1.83
CA VAL A 286 -5.55 -5.07 -2.09
C VAL A 286 -4.83 -4.85 -3.41
N PHE A 287 -5.55 -4.50 -4.46
CA PHE A 287 -4.95 -4.19 -5.77
C PHE A 287 -3.97 -3.01 -5.68
N ALA A 288 -4.33 -1.93 -4.97
CA ALA A 288 -3.43 -0.78 -4.80
C ALA A 288 -2.15 -1.15 -4.04
N VAL A 289 -2.25 -1.97 -2.98
CA VAL A 289 -1.09 -2.48 -2.23
C VAL A 289 -0.17 -3.31 -3.14
N MET A 290 -0.73 -4.27 -3.89
CA MET A 290 0.05 -5.14 -4.77
C MET A 290 0.67 -4.38 -5.94
N ALA A 291 -0.09 -3.51 -6.61
CA ALA A 291 0.39 -2.71 -7.74
C ALA A 291 1.50 -1.75 -7.32
N SER A 292 1.37 -1.09 -6.16
CA SER A 292 2.40 -0.22 -5.60
C SER A 292 3.67 -1.00 -5.25
N SER A 293 3.54 -2.15 -4.59
CA SER A 293 4.67 -3.00 -4.22
C SER A 293 5.39 -3.54 -5.46
N ALA A 294 4.64 -4.02 -6.46
CA ALA A 294 5.19 -4.49 -7.73
C ALA A 294 5.86 -3.37 -8.53
N GLY A 295 5.28 -2.16 -8.53
CA GLY A 295 5.85 -0.98 -9.18
C GLY A 295 7.18 -0.56 -8.55
N LEU A 296 7.26 -0.51 -7.23
CA LEU A 296 8.51 -0.22 -6.50
C LEU A 296 9.57 -1.29 -6.78
N LEU A 297 9.19 -2.57 -6.69
CA LEU A 297 10.10 -3.69 -6.95
C LEU A 297 10.62 -3.66 -8.39
N GLY A 298 9.70 -3.56 -9.35
CA GLY A 298 10.01 -3.62 -10.78
C GLY A 298 10.90 -2.47 -11.22
N CYS A 299 10.50 -1.24 -10.93
CA CYS A 299 11.22 -0.06 -11.40
C CYS A 299 12.59 0.11 -10.74
N VAL A 300 12.72 -0.18 -9.44
CA VAL A 300 13.97 0.05 -8.70
C VAL A 300 14.95 -1.11 -8.83
N PHE A 301 14.48 -2.35 -8.76
CA PHE A 301 15.37 -3.50 -8.60
C PHE A 301 15.57 -4.35 -9.86
N LEU A 302 14.57 -4.50 -10.75
CA LEU A 302 14.73 -5.33 -11.94
C LEU A 302 15.88 -4.86 -12.86
N PRO A 303 16.03 -3.54 -13.16
CA PRO A 303 17.14 -3.08 -13.98
C PRO A 303 18.51 -3.40 -13.34
N LYS A 304 18.60 -3.35 -12.01
CA LYS A 304 19.82 -3.64 -11.27
C LYS A 304 20.14 -5.12 -11.28
N CYS A 305 19.14 -5.98 -11.07
CA CYS A 305 19.30 -7.43 -11.17
C CYS A 305 19.75 -7.84 -12.59
N PHE A 306 19.18 -7.21 -13.62
CA PHE A 306 19.59 -7.46 -14.99
C PHE A 306 21.10 -7.15 -15.21
N ILE A 307 21.59 -6.03 -14.67
CA ILE A 307 23.02 -5.68 -14.77
C ILE A 307 23.87 -6.66 -13.98
N ILE A 308 23.45 -7.05 -12.76
CA ILE A 308 24.21 -7.97 -11.91
C ILE A 308 24.36 -9.35 -12.57
N LEU A 309 23.28 -9.87 -13.17
CA LEU A 309 23.24 -11.24 -13.69
C LEU A 309 23.74 -11.36 -15.13
N PHE A 310 23.41 -10.38 -16.02
CA PHE A 310 23.65 -10.51 -17.45
C PHE A 310 24.72 -9.56 -18.01
N LYS A 311 25.08 -8.48 -17.28
CA LYS A 311 26.10 -7.52 -17.73
C LYS A 311 27.20 -7.36 -16.68
N SER A 312 27.84 -8.47 -16.29
CA SER A 312 28.90 -8.50 -15.28
C SER A 312 30.08 -7.59 -15.62
N GLU A 313 30.33 -7.33 -16.91
CA GLU A 313 31.39 -6.40 -17.37
C GLU A 313 31.13 -4.97 -16.88
N MET A 314 29.88 -4.50 -16.95
CA MET A 314 29.49 -3.17 -16.43
C MET A 314 29.59 -3.08 -14.89
N ASN A 315 29.73 -4.21 -14.22
CA ASN A 315 29.84 -4.30 -12.75
C ASN A 315 31.30 -4.45 -12.27
N ARG A 316 32.30 -4.32 -13.17
CA ARG A 316 33.73 -4.33 -12.81
C ARG A 316 34.20 -2.91 -12.52
N LYS A 317 35.08 -2.78 -11.51
CA LYS A 317 35.68 -1.49 -11.10
C LYS A 317 36.45 -0.79 -12.22
N THR A 318 37.08 -1.54 -13.13
CA THR A 318 37.88 -1.03 -14.24
C THR A 318 37.09 -0.20 -15.24
N ASP A 319 35.87 -0.60 -15.56
CA ASP A 319 35.03 0.12 -16.55
C ASP A 319 34.40 1.40 -15.97
N LEU A 320 34.21 1.43 -14.64
CA LEU A 320 33.73 2.61 -13.94
C LEU A 320 34.78 3.73 -13.87
N LEU A 321 36.06 3.39 -13.87
CA LEU A 321 37.18 4.35 -13.88
C LEU A 321 37.53 4.81 -15.30
N GLY A 322 37.30 3.97 -16.34
CA GLY A 322 37.58 4.29 -17.73
C GLY A 322 36.59 5.30 -18.34
N ARG A 323 35.31 5.29 -17.94
CA ARG A 323 34.28 6.22 -18.40
C ARG A 323 34.39 7.65 -17.87
N ARG A 324 35.35 7.92 -16.99
CA ARG A 324 35.60 9.25 -16.41
C ARG A 324 36.63 10.07 -17.19
N LYS A 325 37.13 9.54 -18.29
CA LYS A 325 38.22 10.17 -19.09
C LYS A 325 37.80 10.67 -20.47
N ASP A 326 36.50 10.55 -20.86
CA ASP A 326 35.99 11.07 -22.13
C ASP A 326 34.97 12.20 -21.88
#